data_8f01d39ab84313692438059f2f802118
#
_entry.id   8f01d39ab84313692438059f2f802118
#
_cell.length_a   1.000
_cell.length_b   1.000
_cell.length_c   1.000
_cell.angle_alpha   90.00
_cell.angle_beta   90.00
_cell.angle_gamma   90.00
#
_symmetry.space_group_name_H-M   'P 1'
#
loop_
_entity.id
_entity.type
_entity.pdbx_description
1 polymer ?
#
loop_
_entity_poly.entity_id
_entity_poly.type
_entity_poly.pdbx_seq_one_letter_code
_entity_poly.pdbx_strand_id
1 'polypeptide(L)'
;AANSTLLGCFRPLHSCIDNCIHTYAGVQLRNYCNAMMVKQCREEPAGQAKLTPAFNLPCDYVIHTVGPIVRGRLTDEHERLLRSCYSSCMNAADENDVKSIAFCCISTGVFMFPNERAAQLAVQTVKEYKEKTKSGMKVVFNVFKEEDEQIYRRLLS
;
A
#
# COMPACT_ATOMS: atom_id res chain seq x y z
N ALA A 1 2.99 -0.90 0.06
CA ALA A 1 3.05 -1.25 1.49
C ALA A 1 4.40 -0.85 2.06
N ALA A 2 4.43 -0.37 3.28
CA ALA A 2 5.62 0.12 3.95
C ALA A 2 5.69 -0.42 5.39
N ASN A 3 6.85 -0.32 6.02
CA ASN A 3 6.98 -0.50 7.46
C ASN A 3 6.67 0.82 8.20
N SER A 4 6.50 0.76 9.52
CA SER A 4 6.10 1.92 10.34
C SER A 4 7.13 3.07 10.38
N THR A 5 8.37 2.82 9.99
CA THR A 5 9.41 3.87 9.89
C THR A 5 9.38 4.62 8.57
N LEU A 6 8.74 4.09 7.54
CA LEU A 6 8.75 4.53 6.14
C LEU A 6 10.15 4.62 5.49
N LEU A 7 11.18 4.11 6.16
CA LEU A 7 12.56 4.18 5.67
C LEU A 7 12.92 3.05 4.71
N GLY A 8 11.97 2.18 4.40
CA GLY A 8 12.19 1.01 3.58
C GLY A 8 12.80 -0.16 4.34
N CYS A 9 12.88 -1.29 3.67
CA CYS A 9 13.48 -2.49 4.22
C CYS A 9 15.01 -2.42 4.08
N PHE A 10 15.74 -2.62 5.18
CA PHE A 10 17.21 -2.68 5.20
C PHE A 10 17.77 -4.12 5.10
N ARG A 11 16.91 -5.11 4.95
CA ARG A 11 17.32 -6.50 4.84
C ARG A 11 17.92 -6.76 3.46
N PRO A 12 19.20 -7.11 3.34
CA PRO A 12 19.83 -7.36 2.05
C PRO A 12 19.08 -8.47 1.28
N LEU A 13 18.92 -8.28 -0.01
CA LEU A 13 18.26 -9.24 -0.93
C LEU A 13 16.82 -9.65 -0.54
N HIS A 14 16.19 -8.91 0.35
CA HIS A 14 14.79 -9.20 0.72
C HIS A 14 13.85 -8.75 -0.41
N SER A 15 13.18 -9.70 -1.03
CA SER A 15 12.28 -9.50 -2.18
C SER A 15 10.89 -9.01 -1.75
N CYS A 16 10.81 -7.96 -0.93
CA CYS A 16 9.54 -7.31 -0.62
C CYS A 16 9.39 -6.02 -1.42
N ILE A 17 8.14 -5.62 -1.66
CA ILE A 17 7.83 -4.41 -2.44
C ILE A 17 8.46 -3.15 -1.84
N ASP A 18 8.52 -3.04 -0.51
CA ASP A 18 9.12 -1.91 0.19
C ASP A 18 10.63 -1.79 -0.13
N ASN A 19 11.35 -2.92 -0.10
CA ASN A 19 12.76 -2.96 -0.49
C ASN A 19 12.95 -2.60 -1.98
N CYS A 20 12.14 -3.18 -2.86
CA CYS A 20 12.22 -2.91 -4.29
C CYS A 20 11.98 -1.42 -4.60
N ILE A 21 10.93 -0.83 -4.07
CA ILE A 21 10.60 0.59 -4.29
C ILE A 21 11.74 1.49 -3.81
N HIS A 22 12.24 1.31 -2.58
CA HIS A 22 13.33 2.12 -2.07
C HIS A 22 14.66 1.91 -2.83
N THR A 23 14.91 0.71 -3.32
CA THR A 23 16.10 0.40 -4.13
C THR A 23 16.05 1.13 -5.47
N TYR A 24 14.94 1.02 -6.19
CA TYR A 24 14.82 1.61 -7.53
C TYR A 24 14.55 3.11 -7.51
N ALA A 25 13.87 3.62 -6.49
CA ALA A 25 13.66 5.07 -6.32
C ALA A 25 14.97 5.81 -6.00
N GLY A 26 15.94 5.12 -5.40
CA GLY A 26 17.20 5.70 -4.96
C GLY A 26 17.16 6.27 -3.53
N VAL A 27 18.33 6.70 -3.04
CA VAL A 27 18.52 7.18 -1.67
C VAL A 27 17.66 8.42 -1.34
N GLN A 28 17.30 9.21 -2.34
CA GLN A 28 16.47 10.41 -2.18
C GLN A 28 15.11 10.09 -1.55
N LEU A 29 14.45 9.00 -1.96
CA LEU A 29 13.19 8.59 -1.36
C LEU A 29 13.35 8.30 0.13
N ARG A 30 14.39 7.58 0.50
CA ARG A 30 14.69 7.25 1.91
C ARG A 30 14.96 8.50 2.73
N ASN A 31 15.75 9.44 2.21
CA ASN A 31 16.04 10.71 2.86
C ASN A 31 14.78 11.57 3.02
N TYR A 32 13.92 11.60 2.01
CA TYR A 32 12.64 12.32 2.07
C TYR A 32 11.72 11.73 3.14
N CYS A 33 11.56 10.40 3.16
CA CYS A 33 10.80 9.70 4.19
C CYS A 33 11.38 9.96 5.59
N ASN A 34 12.71 9.92 5.75
CA ASN A 34 13.34 10.22 7.03
C ASN A 34 13.01 11.63 7.53
N ALA A 35 13.09 12.63 6.65
CA ALA A 35 12.74 14.01 7.02
C ALA A 35 11.28 14.13 7.47
N MET A 36 10.35 13.47 6.79
CA MET A 36 8.94 13.43 7.21
C MET A 36 8.77 12.77 8.58
N MET A 37 9.43 11.62 8.81
CA MET A 37 9.28 10.87 10.05
C MET A 37 9.93 11.58 11.24
N VAL A 38 11.09 12.24 11.05
CA VAL A 38 11.70 13.11 12.06
C VAL A 38 10.75 14.26 12.45
N LYS A 39 10.15 14.91 11.46
CA LYS A 39 9.16 15.98 11.72
C LYS A 39 7.91 15.46 12.45
N GLN A 40 7.49 14.24 12.15
CA GLN A 40 6.33 13.59 12.79
C GLN A 40 6.62 13.16 14.23
N CYS A 41 7.86 12.90 14.59
CA CYS A 41 8.32 12.44 15.91
C CYS A 41 7.67 11.15 16.42
N ARG A 42 7.13 10.31 15.54
CA ARG A 42 6.51 9.01 15.87
C ARG A 42 6.44 8.11 14.65
N GLU A 43 6.33 6.80 14.86
CA GLU A 43 6.10 5.83 13.79
C GLU A 43 4.77 6.08 13.07
N GLU A 44 4.71 5.67 11.79
CA GLU A 44 3.49 5.73 11.01
C GLU A 44 2.50 4.65 11.47
N PRO A 45 1.29 5.02 11.89
CA PRO A 45 0.31 4.04 12.31
C PRO A 45 -0.24 3.25 11.11
N ALA A 46 -0.66 2.01 11.35
CA ALA A 46 -1.33 1.21 10.33
C ALA A 46 -2.62 1.89 9.85
N GLY A 47 -2.93 1.74 8.57
CA GLY A 47 -4.16 2.28 7.97
C GLY A 47 -4.07 3.71 7.47
N GLN A 48 -2.97 4.41 7.70
CA GLN A 48 -2.73 5.77 7.17
C GLN A 48 -1.94 5.72 5.86
N ALA A 49 -1.94 6.85 5.13
CA ALA A 49 -1.18 6.98 3.89
C ALA A 49 -0.39 8.29 3.86
N LYS A 50 0.79 8.26 3.25
CA LYS A 50 1.63 9.43 2.96
C LYS A 50 2.10 9.40 1.52
N LEU A 51 2.02 10.52 0.84
CA LEU A 51 2.47 10.68 -0.53
C LEU A 51 3.86 11.33 -0.56
N THR A 52 4.74 10.80 -1.41
CA THR A 52 6.07 11.34 -1.68
C THR A 52 6.32 11.42 -3.18
N PRO A 53 7.27 12.25 -3.63
CA PRO A 53 7.82 12.11 -4.98
C PRO A 53 8.39 10.70 -5.19
N ALA A 54 8.39 10.23 -6.43
CA ALA A 54 8.86 8.88 -6.79
C ALA A 54 10.36 8.83 -7.16
N PHE A 55 10.99 9.98 -7.33
CA PHE A 55 12.41 10.13 -7.70
C PHE A 55 12.76 9.35 -8.99
N ASN A 56 13.55 8.27 -8.91
CA ASN A 56 14.00 7.53 -10.09
C ASN A 56 12.98 6.50 -10.61
N LEU A 57 11.82 6.35 -9.96
CA LEU A 57 10.78 5.45 -10.45
C LEU A 57 10.04 6.05 -11.65
N PRO A 58 9.54 5.25 -12.58
CA PRO A 58 8.79 5.72 -13.76
C PRO A 58 7.33 6.08 -13.42
N CYS A 59 7.13 6.87 -12.37
CA CYS A 59 5.83 7.38 -11.93
C CYS A 59 6.05 8.70 -11.19
N ASP A 60 4.99 9.47 -10.96
CA ASP A 60 5.09 10.78 -10.31
C ASP A 60 5.24 10.68 -8.79
N TYR A 61 4.54 9.72 -8.19
CA TYR A 61 4.43 9.61 -6.73
C TYR A 61 4.57 8.18 -6.24
N VAL A 62 4.99 8.06 -4.98
CA VAL A 62 4.83 6.84 -4.17
C VAL A 62 3.89 7.15 -3.02
N ILE A 63 2.88 6.33 -2.82
CA ILE A 63 1.99 6.41 -1.66
C ILE A 63 2.37 5.29 -0.70
N HIS A 64 2.83 5.68 0.48
CA HIS A 64 3.24 4.80 1.55
C HIS A 64 2.08 4.53 2.48
N THR A 65 1.80 3.26 2.76
CA THR A 65 0.82 2.85 3.77
C THR A 65 1.32 1.66 4.55
N VAL A 66 1.09 1.66 5.85
CA VAL A 66 1.48 0.56 6.75
C VAL A 66 0.28 -0.35 6.94
N GLY A 67 0.38 -1.56 6.43
CA GLY A 67 -0.68 -2.54 6.60
C GLY A 67 -0.65 -3.22 7.97
N PRO A 68 -1.75 -3.84 8.40
CA PRO A 68 -1.81 -4.60 9.65
C PRO A 68 -0.93 -5.86 9.58
N ILE A 69 -0.36 -6.23 10.73
CA ILE A 69 0.40 -7.47 10.91
C ILE A 69 -0.49 -8.48 11.63
N VAL A 70 -0.79 -9.59 10.96
CA VAL A 70 -1.59 -10.67 11.56
C VAL A 70 -0.66 -11.65 12.27
N ARG A 71 -0.75 -11.68 13.58
CA ARG A 71 -0.01 -12.65 14.41
C ARG A 71 -1.02 -13.65 15.00
N GLY A 72 -1.13 -14.80 14.36
CA GLY A 72 -2.11 -15.82 14.74
C GLY A 72 -3.46 -15.62 14.07
N ARG A 73 -4.52 -15.34 14.82
CA ARG A 73 -5.88 -15.23 14.28
C ARG A 73 -6.16 -13.87 13.64
N LEU A 74 -6.80 -13.88 12.47
CA LEU A 74 -7.37 -12.69 11.85
C LEU A 74 -8.51 -12.14 12.72
N THR A 75 -8.56 -10.81 12.89
CA THR A 75 -9.58 -10.10 13.67
C THR A 75 -10.24 -9.00 12.85
N ASP A 76 -11.41 -8.53 13.27
CA ASP A 76 -12.13 -7.42 12.65
C ASP A 76 -11.28 -6.14 12.61
N GLU A 77 -10.42 -5.93 13.62
CA GLU A 77 -9.50 -4.80 13.63
C GLU A 77 -8.44 -4.88 12.52
N HIS A 78 -7.90 -6.06 12.23
CA HIS A 78 -7.01 -6.24 11.08
C HIS A 78 -7.72 -5.93 9.76
N GLU A 79 -8.98 -6.36 9.61
CA GLU A 79 -9.77 -6.07 8.41
C GLU A 79 -10.08 -4.57 8.29
N ARG A 80 -10.47 -3.92 9.38
CA ARG A 80 -10.70 -2.48 9.44
C ARG A 80 -9.45 -1.69 9.04
N LEU A 81 -8.29 -2.06 9.57
CA LEU A 81 -7.01 -1.41 9.24
C LEU A 81 -6.61 -1.64 7.77
N LEU A 82 -6.84 -2.84 7.22
CA LEU A 82 -6.56 -3.09 5.82
C LEU A 82 -7.46 -2.25 4.89
N ARG A 83 -8.76 -2.15 5.17
CA ARG A 83 -9.66 -1.26 4.46
C ARG A 83 -9.20 0.20 4.55
N SER A 84 -8.76 0.63 5.74
CA SER A 84 -8.23 1.97 5.96
C SER A 84 -6.99 2.24 5.09
N CYS A 85 -6.09 1.27 4.89
CA CYS A 85 -4.96 1.43 3.98
C CYS A 85 -5.40 1.79 2.55
N TYR A 86 -6.35 1.04 1.99
CA TYR A 86 -6.84 1.29 0.63
C TYR A 86 -7.55 2.63 0.52
N SER A 87 -8.48 2.93 1.43
CA SER A 87 -9.22 4.20 1.40
C SER A 87 -8.32 5.42 1.63
N SER A 88 -7.35 5.34 2.56
CA SER A 88 -6.39 6.43 2.80
C SER A 88 -5.49 6.67 1.58
N CYS A 89 -5.05 5.60 0.89
CA CYS A 89 -4.28 5.74 -0.34
C CYS A 89 -5.13 6.39 -1.46
N MET A 90 -6.38 6.00 -1.62
CA MET A 90 -7.29 6.59 -2.60
C MET A 90 -7.54 8.07 -2.29
N ASN A 91 -7.77 8.43 -1.02
CA ASN A 91 -7.91 9.83 -0.61
C ASN A 91 -6.66 10.64 -0.94
N ALA A 92 -5.47 10.15 -0.56
CA ALA A 92 -4.21 10.84 -0.84
C ALA A 92 -3.98 11.02 -2.35
N ALA A 93 -4.40 10.06 -3.16
CA ALA A 93 -4.32 10.14 -4.61
C ALA A 93 -5.30 11.19 -5.19
N ASP A 94 -6.57 11.18 -4.76
CA ASP A 94 -7.57 12.15 -5.20
C ASP A 94 -7.22 13.58 -4.77
N GLU A 95 -6.71 13.78 -3.54
CA GLU A 95 -6.25 15.09 -3.05
C GLU A 95 -5.07 15.67 -3.85
N ASN A 96 -4.35 14.83 -4.58
CA ASN A 96 -3.22 15.22 -5.42
C ASN A 96 -3.50 15.06 -6.93
N ASP A 97 -4.76 15.00 -7.33
CA ASP A 97 -5.21 14.88 -8.73
C ASP A 97 -4.59 13.70 -9.50
N VAL A 98 -4.22 12.63 -8.82
CA VAL A 98 -3.63 11.42 -9.41
C VAL A 98 -4.67 10.71 -10.28
N LYS A 99 -4.32 10.41 -11.52
CA LYS A 99 -5.26 9.80 -12.50
C LYS A 99 -5.25 8.27 -12.47
N SER A 100 -4.17 7.67 -11.95
CA SER A 100 -4.06 6.22 -11.82
C SER A 100 -3.23 5.82 -10.62
N ILE A 101 -3.64 4.77 -9.93
CA ILE A 101 -2.92 4.20 -8.79
C ILE A 101 -2.75 2.69 -8.99
N ALA A 102 -1.54 2.18 -8.69
CA ALA A 102 -1.25 0.75 -8.65
C ALA A 102 -1.05 0.28 -7.22
N PHE A 103 -1.86 -0.67 -6.78
CA PHE A 103 -1.74 -1.31 -5.47
C PHE A 103 -1.00 -2.63 -5.57
N CYS A 104 -0.07 -2.87 -4.65
CA CYS A 104 0.41 -4.23 -4.35
C CYS A 104 -0.57 -4.95 -3.42
N CYS A 105 -0.36 -6.24 -3.20
CA CYS A 105 -1.13 -7.03 -2.23
C CYS A 105 -0.72 -6.66 -0.79
N ILE A 106 -1.38 -5.64 -0.22
CA ILE A 106 -1.02 -5.09 1.11
C ILE A 106 -1.16 -6.16 2.18
N SER A 107 -0.16 -6.30 3.04
CA SER A 107 -0.08 -7.22 4.20
C SER A 107 -0.03 -8.72 3.89
N THR A 108 -0.10 -9.18 2.65
CA THR A 108 -0.16 -10.63 2.33
C THR A 108 1.20 -11.33 2.31
N GLY A 109 2.29 -10.60 2.46
CA GLY A 109 3.64 -11.17 2.56
C GLY A 109 4.02 -11.46 4.01
N VAL A 110 5.07 -10.82 4.50
CA VAL A 110 5.62 -10.99 5.85
C VAL A 110 4.61 -10.63 6.96
N PHE A 111 3.60 -9.83 6.64
CA PHE A 111 2.54 -9.44 7.59
C PHE A 111 1.41 -10.48 7.72
N MET A 112 1.47 -11.58 6.95
CA MET A 112 0.68 -12.79 7.14
C MET A 112 -0.86 -12.61 7.06
N PHE A 113 -1.35 -11.56 6.41
CA PHE A 113 -2.78 -11.43 6.15
C PHE A 113 -3.21 -12.48 5.10
N PRO A 114 -4.30 -13.25 5.30
CA PRO A 114 -4.74 -14.27 4.35
C PRO A 114 -5.06 -13.66 2.97
N ASN A 115 -4.44 -14.19 1.92
CA ASN A 115 -4.46 -13.62 0.56
C ASN A 115 -5.88 -13.44 0.00
N GLU A 116 -6.70 -14.49 0.07
CA GLU A 116 -8.10 -14.45 -0.41
C GLU A 116 -8.89 -13.34 0.29
N ARG A 117 -8.80 -13.28 1.62
CA ARG A 117 -9.54 -12.29 2.39
C ARG A 117 -9.03 -10.86 2.14
N ALA A 118 -7.72 -10.70 2.03
CA ALA A 118 -7.10 -9.41 1.70
C ALA A 118 -7.56 -8.88 0.33
N ALA A 119 -7.61 -9.74 -0.67
CA ALA A 119 -8.06 -9.37 -2.01
C ALA A 119 -9.56 -8.98 -2.03
N GLN A 120 -10.42 -9.73 -1.34
CA GLN A 120 -11.84 -9.39 -1.18
C GLN A 120 -12.02 -7.99 -0.58
N LEU A 121 -11.32 -7.71 0.52
CA LEU A 121 -11.35 -6.40 1.19
C LEU A 121 -10.83 -5.29 0.30
N ALA A 122 -9.74 -5.53 -0.43
CA ALA A 122 -9.14 -4.56 -1.34
C ALA A 122 -10.11 -4.17 -2.46
N VAL A 123 -10.64 -5.15 -3.17
CA VAL A 123 -11.58 -4.92 -4.30
C VAL A 123 -12.85 -4.25 -3.81
N GLN A 124 -13.42 -4.72 -2.71
CA GLN A 124 -14.64 -4.16 -2.14
C GLN A 124 -14.41 -2.69 -1.71
N THR A 125 -13.33 -2.41 -0.97
CA THR A 125 -13.04 -1.05 -0.49
C THR A 125 -12.84 -0.06 -1.64
N VAL A 126 -12.13 -0.47 -2.69
CA VAL A 126 -11.93 0.37 -3.87
C VAL A 126 -13.25 0.63 -4.61
N LYS A 127 -14.11 -0.39 -4.78
CA LYS A 127 -15.43 -0.22 -5.39
C LYS A 127 -16.31 0.75 -4.59
N GLU A 128 -16.42 0.53 -3.28
CA GLU A 128 -17.20 1.39 -2.37
C GLU A 128 -16.68 2.83 -2.38
N TYR A 129 -15.35 3.02 -2.37
CA TYR A 129 -14.73 4.34 -2.45
C TYR A 129 -15.12 5.07 -3.74
N LYS A 130 -14.96 4.42 -4.90
CA LYS A 130 -15.30 5.01 -6.21
C LYS A 130 -16.78 5.33 -6.34
N GLU A 131 -17.65 4.47 -5.83
CA GLU A 131 -19.11 4.70 -5.82
C GLU A 131 -19.47 5.92 -4.97
N LYS A 132 -18.87 6.06 -3.80
CA LYS A 132 -19.12 7.16 -2.87
C LYS A 132 -18.58 8.50 -3.38
N THR A 133 -17.36 8.54 -3.86
CA THR A 133 -16.67 9.78 -4.26
C THR A 133 -16.87 10.15 -5.72
N LYS A 134 -17.38 9.23 -6.55
CA LYS A 134 -17.44 9.34 -8.00
C LYS A 134 -16.06 9.54 -8.65
N SER A 135 -14.99 9.10 -7.98
CA SER A 135 -13.64 9.20 -8.50
C SER A 135 -13.46 8.45 -9.81
N GLY A 136 -12.98 9.16 -10.82
CA GLY A 136 -12.63 8.61 -12.14
C GLY A 136 -11.27 7.93 -12.19
N MET A 137 -10.55 7.88 -11.07
CA MET A 137 -9.20 7.34 -10.98
C MET A 137 -9.13 5.88 -11.46
N LYS A 138 -8.16 5.56 -12.32
CA LYS A 138 -7.88 4.19 -12.72
C LYS A 138 -7.14 3.47 -11.58
N VAL A 139 -7.67 2.33 -11.15
CA VAL A 139 -7.03 1.48 -10.12
C VAL A 139 -6.52 0.20 -10.77
N VAL A 140 -5.26 -0.12 -10.48
CA VAL A 140 -4.59 -1.34 -10.92
C VAL A 140 -4.19 -2.15 -9.69
N PHE A 141 -4.59 -3.41 -9.61
CA PHE A 141 -4.07 -4.35 -8.64
C PHE A 141 -2.88 -5.08 -9.25
N ASN A 142 -1.68 -4.74 -8.79
CA ASN A 142 -0.44 -5.33 -9.25
C ASN A 142 -0.11 -6.54 -8.38
N VAL A 143 -0.23 -7.72 -8.94
CA VAL A 143 -0.01 -8.99 -8.26
C VAL A 143 1.33 -9.59 -8.68
N PHE A 144 1.99 -10.31 -7.77
CA PHE A 144 3.30 -10.92 -8.01
C PHE A 144 3.22 -12.45 -8.07
N LYS A 145 2.37 -13.06 -7.24
CA LYS A 145 2.20 -14.51 -7.20
C LYS A 145 1.04 -14.94 -8.08
N GLU A 146 1.16 -16.12 -8.70
CA GLU A 146 0.10 -16.72 -9.52
C GLU A 146 -1.20 -16.94 -8.71
N GLU A 147 -1.08 -17.35 -7.44
CA GLU A 147 -2.21 -17.49 -6.53
C GLU A 147 -2.99 -16.17 -6.40
N ASP A 148 -2.30 -15.05 -6.18
CA ASP A 148 -2.93 -13.74 -6.08
C ASP A 148 -3.58 -13.33 -7.41
N GLU A 149 -2.95 -13.64 -8.55
CA GLU A 149 -3.51 -13.36 -9.87
C GLU A 149 -4.85 -14.09 -10.07
N GLN A 150 -4.91 -15.37 -9.74
CA GLN A 150 -6.14 -16.17 -9.85
C GLN A 150 -7.27 -15.59 -8.96
N ILE A 151 -6.94 -15.18 -7.73
CA ILE A 151 -7.89 -14.57 -6.80
C ILE A 151 -8.42 -13.25 -7.39
N TYR A 152 -7.54 -12.33 -7.79
CA TYR A 152 -7.96 -11.04 -8.32
C TYR A 152 -8.73 -11.14 -9.64
N ARG A 153 -8.34 -12.05 -10.54
CA ARG A 153 -9.09 -12.30 -11.78
C ARG A 153 -10.54 -12.72 -11.49
N ARG A 154 -10.75 -13.64 -10.53
CA ARG A 154 -12.10 -14.07 -10.12
C ARG A 154 -12.92 -12.95 -9.49
N LEU A 155 -12.30 -12.05 -8.71
CA LEU A 155 -13.00 -10.97 -8.02
C LEU A 155 -13.33 -9.78 -8.94
N LEU A 156 -12.65 -9.66 -10.08
CA LEU A 156 -12.81 -8.55 -11.03
C LEU A 156 -13.56 -8.96 -12.31
N SER A 157 -13.85 -10.24 -12.49
CA SER A 157 -14.64 -10.79 -13.61
C SER A 157 -16.11 -10.40 -13.57
#